data_c494b8510214708839ae048888ed6c85
#
_entry.id   c494b8510214708839ae048888ed6c85
#
_cell.length_a   1.000
_cell.length_b   1.000
_cell.length_c   1.000
_cell.angle_alpha   90.00
_cell.angle_beta   90.00
_cell.angle_gamma   90.00
#
_symmetry.space_group_name_H-M   'P 1'
#
loop_
_entity.id
_entity.type
_entity.pdbx_description
1 polymer ?
#
loop_
_entity_poly.entity_id
_entity_poly.type
_entity_poly.pdbx_seq_one_letter_code
_entity_poly.pdbx_strand_id
1 'polypeptide(L)'
;TFGEVVRTTMVKNAFESLVDSKTNLVTFSDDMDGLRKVPDNVPNKEMLKKFIGKPLTAIPDPFGKFESFGHHNNAKLISFLDKFDFKYEFVSSTNYYKSGKFDKLLTEILQNYQSILSIMLPTLRSERQSTYSPFLPISPITGDVLQVKIEEYNIQDNSIVYTDPANNKKIQIPVTGGNCKLQWKVDWAMRWMSLGVDYEMCGKDLTESVDLASKICKIMNNHPPQNLIYEMFLDEKGEKISKSVGNGISVDEWLRYASPESLSLYMFQKPKSAKKLFFDVIPKNIDEYFSHLNKFDQLE
;
A
#
# COMPACT_ATOMS: atom_id res chain seq x y z
N THR A 1 -7.67 1.84 -0.62
CA THR A 1 -8.93 2.64 -0.54
C THR A 1 -10.15 1.79 -0.88
N PHE A 2 -11.39 2.27 -0.57
CA PHE A 2 -12.63 1.57 -0.96
C PHE A 2 -12.65 1.27 -2.46
N GLY A 3 -12.32 2.25 -3.29
CA GLY A 3 -12.32 2.08 -4.75
C GLY A 3 -11.35 1.01 -5.26
N GLU A 4 -10.25 0.76 -4.57
CA GLU A 4 -9.32 -0.33 -4.91
C GLU A 4 -9.92 -1.68 -4.56
N VAL A 5 -10.40 -1.83 -3.32
CA VAL A 5 -10.97 -3.11 -2.86
C VAL A 5 -12.19 -3.50 -3.68
N VAL A 6 -13.12 -2.58 -3.93
CA VAL A 6 -14.32 -2.87 -4.71
C VAL A 6 -14.00 -3.23 -6.16
N ARG A 7 -13.09 -2.50 -6.81
CA ARG A 7 -12.70 -2.81 -8.20
C ARG A 7 -11.99 -4.16 -8.29
N THR A 8 -11.07 -4.44 -7.37
CA THR A 8 -10.37 -5.74 -7.33
C THR A 8 -11.36 -6.87 -7.06
N THR A 9 -12.33 -6.68 -6.16
CA THR A 9 -13.39 -7.66 -5.88
C THR A 9 -14.25 -7.92 -7.13
N MET A 10 -14.60 -6.88 -7.91
CA MET A 10 -15.34 -7.06 -9.15
C MET A 10 -14.55 -7.86 -10.19
N VAL A 11 -13.25 -7.61 -10.34
CA VAL A 11 -12.37 -8.42 -11.22
C VAL A 11 -12.28 -9.85 -10.71
N LYS A 12 -12.08 -10.05 -9.40
CA LYS A 12 -12.08 -11.36 -8.76
C LYS A 12 -13.36 -12.14 -9.09
N ASN A 13 -14.53 -11.56 -8.86
CA ASN A 13 -15.81 -12.21 -9.08
C ASN A 13 -16.05 -12.53 -10.58
N ALA A 14 -15.68 -11.60 -11.47
CA ALA A 14 -15.76 -11.83 -12.91
C ALA A 14 -14.82 -12.96 -13.35
N PHE A 15 -13.60 -13.01 -12.84
CA PHE A 15 -12.66 -14.08 -13.13
C PHE A 15 -13.20 -15.45 -12.66
N GLU A 16 -13.67 -15.53 -11.41
CA GLU A 16 -14.24 -16.78 -10.85
C GLU A 16 -15.51 -17.25 -11.57
N SER A 17 -16.26 -16.33 -12.19
CA SER A 17 -17.44 -16.71 -13.01
C SER A 17 -17.08 -17.27 -14.39
N LEU A 18 -15.88 -16.95 -14.89
CA LEU A 18 -15.41 -17.37 -16.22
C LEU A 18 -14.47 -18.58 -16.16
N VAL A 19 -13.80 -18.78 -15.04
CA VAL A 19 -12.78 -19.81 -14.85
C VAL A 19 -13.11 -20.58 -13.57
N ASP A 20 -13.12 -21.89 -13.63
CA ASP A 20 -13.31 -22.76 -12.46
C ASP A 20 -12.04 -22.74 -11.55
N SER A 21 -11.79 -21.58 -10.96
CA SER A 21 -10.64 -21.35 -10.08
C SER A 21 -11.01 -20.34 -9.02
N LYS A 22 -10.68 -20.65 -7.77
CA LYS A 22 -10.85 -19.71 -6.65
C LYS A 22 -9.70 -18.74 -6.61
N THR A 23 -10.00 -17.50 -6.27
CA THR A 23 -9.01 -16.43 -6.06
C THR A 23 -9.05 -15.92 -4.62
N ASN A 24 -7.93 -15.38 -4.16
CA ASN A 24 -7.82 -14.79 -2.83
C ASN A 24 -7.61 -13.27 -2.96
N LEU A 25 -8.40 -12.49 -2.22
CA LEU A 25 -8.22 -11.04 -2.13
C LEU A 25 -7.35 -10.74 -0.91
N VAL A 26 -6.15 -10.19 -1.13
CA VAL A 26 -5.23 -9.83 -0.05
C VAL A 26 -5.32 -8.33 0.22
N THR A 27 -5.51 -7.96 1.47
CA THR A 27 -5.42 -6.57 1.95
C THR A 27 -4.17 -6.42 2.80
N PHE A 28 -3.20 -5.69 2.27
CA PHE A 28 -1.89 -5.50 2.91
C PHE A 28 -1.84 -4.16 3.66
N SER A 29 -1.42 -4.19 4.92
CA SER A 29 -1.23 -2.99 5.74
C SER A 29 0.25 -2.64 5.88
N ASP A 30 0.60 -1.37 5.60
CA ASP A 30 1.94 -0.79 5.76
C ASP A 30 2.25 -0.39 7.22
N ASP A 31 1.81 -1.18 8.18
CA ASP A 31 1.90 -0.88 9.61
C ASP A 31 3.33 -0.87 10.19
N MET A 32 4.32 -1.31 9.41
CA MET A 32 5.76 -1.18 9.73
C MET A 32 6.38 0.12 9.20
N ASP A 33 5.63 0.96 8.50
CA ASP A 33 6.15 2.24 8.02
C ASP A 33 6.47 3.17 9.18
N GLY A 34 7.60 3.90 9.07
CA GLY A 34 7.97 4.93 10.03
C GLY A 34 7.04 6.14 9.94
N LEU A 35 6.60 6.65 11.08
CA LEU A 35 5.79 7.86 11.14
C LEU A 35 6.58 9.06 10.62
N ARG A 36 6.22 9.59 9.45
CA ARG A 36 6.94 10.71 8.80
C ARG A 36 6.52 12.08 9.33
N LYS A 37 5.25 12.22 9.65
CA LYS A 37 4.65 13.43 10.23
C LYS A 37 3.42 13.07 11.05
N VAL A 38 3.09 13.88 12.03
CA VAL A 38 1.87 13.71 12.81
C VAL A 38 0.67 14.11 11.94
N PRO A 39 -0.36 13.24 11.77
CA PRO A 39 -1.58 13.60 11.04
C PRO A 39 -2.35 14.72 11.75
N ASP A 40 -3.07 15.55 10.97
CA ASP A 40 -3.81 16.68 11.51
C ASP A 40 -5.08 16.30 12.27
N ASN A 41 -5.66 15.14 11.95
CA ASN A 41 -6.94 14.66 12.45
C ASN A 41 -6.83 13.60 13.56
N VAL A 42 -5.74 13.61 14.34
CA VAL A 42 -5.53 12.69 15.46
C VAL A 42 -5.42 13.44 16.80
N PRO A 43 -5.86 12.85 17.92
CA PRO A 43 -5.62 13.40 19.25
C PRO A 43 -4.16 13.19 19.69
N ASN A 44 -3.78 13.78 20.82
CA ASN A 44 -2.48 13.57 21.45
C ASN A 44 -1.26 13.82 20.54
N LYS A 45 -1.35 14.87 19.69
CA LYS A 45 -0.31 15.21 18.70
C LYS A 45 1.08 15.41 19.32
N GLU A 46 1.15 16.03 20.51
CA GLU A 46 2.43 16.25 21.19
C GLU A 46 3.11 14.93 21.63
N MET A 47 2.31 13.94 22.00
CA MET A 47 2.83 12.59 22.23
C MET A 47 3.38 12.01 20.94
N LEU A 48 2.64 12.06 19.84
CA LEU A 48 3.04 11.49 18.55
C LEU A 48 4.32 12.14 17.98
N LYS A 49 4.57 13.42 18.23
CA LYS A 49 5.81 14.08 17.79
C LYS A 49 7.07 13.39 18.31
N LYS A 50 7.00 12.77 19.49
CA LYS A 50 8.13 12.04 20.11
C LYS A 50 8.42 10.70 19.44
N PHE A 51 7.53 10.25 18.58
CA PHE A 51 7.61 8.95 17.90
C PHE A 51 7.80 9.08 16.38
N ILE A 52 8.12 10.27 15.88
CA ILE A 52 8.47 10.44 14.47
C ILE A 52 9.68 9.56 14.15
N GLY A 53 9.60 8.82 13.04
CA GLY A 53 10.61 7.83 12.62
C GLY A 53 10.27 6.39 13.02
N LYS A 54 9.52 6.16 14.07
CA LYS A 54 9.19 4.80 14.56
C LYS A 54 8.14 4.11 13.70
N PRO A 55 8.22 2.77 13.56
CA PRO A 55 7.15 1.97 12.96
C PRO A 55 5.81 2.24 13.63
N LEU A 56 4.72 2.29 12.86
CA LEU A 56 3.38 2.59 13.40
C LEU A 56 2.97 1.61 14.51
N THR A 57 3.41 0.36 14.43
CA THR A 57 3.16 -0.67 15.45
C THR A 57 4.00 -0.49 16.73
N ALA A 58 5.02 0.37 16.71
CA ALA A 58 5.82 0.72 17.88
C ALA A 58 5.39 2.05 18.56
N ILE A 59 4.32 2.69 18.07
CA ILE A 59 3.83 3.97 18.56
C ILE A 59 2.57 3.73 19.41
N PRO A 60 2.48 4.23 20.64
CA PRO A 60 1.26 4.15 21.44
C PRO A 60 0.06 4.70 20.69
N ASP A 61 -1.10 4.05 20.84
CA ASP A 61 -2.32 4.50 20.18
C ASP A 61 -2.74 5.89 20.72
N PRO A 62 -2.79 6.95 19.87
CA PRO A 62 -3.19 8.27 20.31
C PRO A 62 -4.66 8.33 20.77
N PHE A 63 -5.48 7.36 20.41
CA PHE A 63 -6.88 7.24 20.83
C PHE A 63 -7.06 6.40 22.11
N GLY A 64 -6.02 5.68 22.55
CA GLY A 64 -6.05 4.84 23.75
C GLY A 64 -6.96 3.61 23.68
N LYS A 65 -7.25 3.11 22.47
CA LYS A 65 -8.18 1.99 22.26
C LYS A 65 -7.47 0.67 21.91
N PHE A 66 -6.27 0.76 21.36
CA PHE A 66 -5.49 -0.39 20.89
C PHE A 66 -4.06 -0.33 21.42
N GLU A 67 -3.33 -1.42 21.27
CA GLU A 67 -1.92 -1.52 21.71
C GLU A 67 -1.01 -0.48 21.05
N SER A 68 -1.24 -0.20 19.76
CA SER A 68 -0.45 0.78 19.02
C SER A 68 -1.28 1.55 17.99
N PHE A 69 -0.69 2.61 17.46
CA PHE A 69 -1.27 3.38 16.36
C PHE A 69 -1.40 2.53 15.08
N GLY A 70 -0.46 1.61 14.83
CA GLY A 70 -0.57 0.63 13.75
C GLY A 70 -1.79 -0.28 13.94
N HIS A 71 -1.98 -0.88 15.13
CA HIS A 71 -3.14 -1.71 15.44
C HIS A 71 -4.47 -0.95 15.35
N HIS A 72 -4.50 0.33 15.76
CA HIS A 72 -5.67 1.18 15.61
C HIS A 72 -6.05 1.37 14.12
N ASN A 73 -5.08 1.66 13.26
CA ASN A 73 -5.32 1.83 11.83
C ASN A 73 -5.74 0.52 11.16
N ASN A 74 -5.13 -0.60 11.55
CA ASN A 74 -5.49 -1.94 11.08
C ASN A 74 -6.94 -2.29 11.47
N ALA A 75 -7.32 -2.05 12.71
CA ALA A 75 -8.69 -2.28 13.19
C ALA A 75 -9.72 -1.42 12.43
N LYS A 76 -9.40 -0.17 12.14
CA LYS A 76 -10.26 0.69 11.31
C LYS A 76 -10.40 0.16 9.88
N LEU A 77 -9.31 -0.31 9.27
CA LEU A 77 -9.34 -0.88 7.92
C LEU A 77 -10.18 -2.16 7.90
N ILE A 78 -9.95 -3.07 8.84
CA ILE A 78 -10.71 -4.33 8.99
C ILE A 78 -12.20 -4.02 9.17
N SER A 79 -12.57 -3.18 10.15
CA SER A 79 -13.96 -2.80 10.39
C SER A 79 -14.64 -2.17 9.17
N PHE A 80 -13.88 -1.40 8.39
CA PHE A 80 -14.38 -0.82 7.14
C PHE A 80 -14.63 -1.88 6.07
N LEU A 81 -13.72 -2.85 5.91
CA LEU A 81 -13.86 -3.93 4.93
C LEU A 81 -15.01 -4.88 5.30
N ASP A 82 -15.14 -5.19 6.58
CA ASP A 82 -16.21 -6.06 7.11
C ASP A 82 -17.60 -5.42 6.94
N LYS A 83 -17.70 -4.09 7.07
CA LYS A 83 -18.96 -3.34 6.84
C LYS A 83 -19.52 -3.55 5.44
N PHE A 84 -18.67 -3.83 4.46
CA PHE A 84 -19.05 -4.08 3.05
C PHE A 84 -19.03 -5.57 2.69
N ASP A 85 -18.89 -6.46 3.66
CA ASP A 85 -18.86 -7.91 3.49
C ASP A 85 -17.80 -8.41 2.47
N PHE A 86 -16.69 -7.68 2.32
CA PHE A 86 -15.58 -8.15 1.49
C PHE A 86 -14.97 -9.42 2.08
N LYS A 87 -14.71 -10.41 1.24
CA LYS A 87 -13.98 -11.63 1.62
C LYS A 87 -12.51 -11.42 1.26
N TYR A 88 -11.66 -11.30 2.26
CA TYR A 88 -10.25 -10.96 2.10
C TYR A 88 -9.37 -11.63 3.16
N GLU A 89 -8.09 -11.73 2.86
CA GLU A 89 -7.03 -12.05 3.82
C GLU A 89 -6.34 -10.75 4.24
N PHE A 90 -6.30 -10.47 5.54
CA PHE A 90 -5.59 -9.32 6.08
C PHE A 90 -4.13 -9.67 6.35
N VAL A 91 -3.19 -8.89 5.84
CA VAL A 91 -1.76 -9.06 6.02
C VAL A 91 -1.14 -7.81 6.65
N SER A 92 -0.45 -8.01 7.79
CA SER A 92 0.34 -6.98 8.47
C SER A 92 1.80 -7.03 7.99
N SER A 93 2.32 -5.91 7.52
CA SER A 93 3.73 -5.76 7.17
C SER A 93 4.65 -6.12 8.33
N THR A 94 4.38 -5.56 9.51
CA THR A 94 5.15 -5.85 10.74
C THR A 94 5.22 -7.34 11.04
N ASN A 95 4.08 -8.04 10.94
CA ASN A 95 4.04 -9.47 11.22
C ASN A 95 4.85 -10.27 10.18
N TYR A 96 4.76 -9.92 8.91
CA TYR A 96 5.49 -10.62 7.85
C TYR A 96 7.00 -10.44 7.98
N TYR A 97 7.47 -9.23 8.25
CA TYR A 97 8.89 -8.96 8.49
C TYR A 97 9.41 -9.66 9.75
N LYS A 98 8.69 -9.55 10.88
CA LYS A 98 9.16 -10.11 12.17
C LYS A 98 9.03 -11.63 12.26
N SER A 99 8.08 -12.23 11.58
CA SER A 99 7.89 -13.70 11.57
C SER A 99 8.82 -14.44 10.61
N GLY A 100 9.64 -13.73 9.84
CA GLY A 100 10.54 -14.31 8.85
C GLY A 100 9.89 -14.70 7.52
N LYS A 101 8.63 -14.40 7.30
CA LYS A 101 7.94 -14.71 6.02
C LYS A 101 8.59 -14.03 4.83
N PHE A 102 9.28 -12.91 5.02
CA PHE A 102 10.04 -12.20 3.99
C PHE A 102 11.52 -12.55 3.95
N ASP A 103 12.05 -13.29 4.93
CA ASP A 103 13.50 -13.47 5.10
C ASP A 103 14.21 -14.04 3.88
N LYS A 104 13.62 -15.03 3.22
CA LYS A 104 14.16 -15.58 1.97
C LYS A 104 14.30 -14.50 0.89
N LEU A 105 13.25 -13.73 0.65
CA LEU A 105 13.26 -12.68 -0.37
C LEU A 105 14.16 -11.50 0.02
N LEU A 106 14.26 -11.16 1.30
CA LEU A 106 15.20 -10.14 1.79
C LEU A 106 16.65 -10.55 1.50
N THR A 107 16.99 -11.83 1.70
CA THR A 107 18.30 -12.39 1.35
C THR A 107 18.55 -12.31 -0.17
N GLU A 108 17.59 -12.71 -0.98
CA GLU A 108 17.68 -12.64 -2.45
C GLU A 108 17.79 -11.19 -2.95
N ILE A 109 17.09 -10.23 -2.34
CA ILE A 109 17.20 -8.80 -2.61
C ILE A 109 18.60 -8.29 -2.28
N LEU A 110 19.20 -8.74 -1.17
CA LEU A 110 20.58 -8.41 -0.82
C LEU A 110 21.58 -8.93 -1.84
N GLN A 111 21.39 -10.16 -2.33
CA GLN A 111 22.21 -10.74 -3.41
C GLN A 111 22.11 -9.92 -4.71
N ASN A 112 20.94 -9.33 -4.99
CA ASN A 112 20.69 -8.51 -6.16
C ASN A 112 20.84 -6.98 -5.89
N TYR A 113 21.52 -6.60 -4.80
CA TYR A 113 21.62 -5.22 -4.33
C TYR A 113 22.05 -4.25 -5.43
N GLN A 114 23.14 -4.53 -6.15
CA GLN A 114 23.66 -3.67 -7.20
C GLN A 114 22.72 -3.58 -8.42
N SER A 115 22.10 -4.68 -8.78
CA SER A 115 21.12 -4.70 -9.88
C SER A 115 19.88 -3.85 -9.56
N ILE A 116 19.42 -3.89 -8.31
CA ILE A 116 18.31 -3.03 -7.83
C ILE A 116 18.74 -1.57 -7.82
N LEU A 117 19.95 -1.25 -7.36
CA LEU A 117 20.49 0.11 -7.42
C LEU A 117 20.53 0.65 -8.85
N SER A 118 20.96 -0.16 -9.83
CA SER A 118 21.02 0.26 -11.24
C SER A 118 19.65 0.62 -11.82
N ILE A 119 18.56 0.02 -11.32
CA ILE A 119 17.18 0.38 -11.69
C ILE A 119 16.72 1.66 -10.98
N MET A 120 17.04 1.78 -9.69
CA MET A 120 16.46 2.80 -8.85
C MET A 120 17.18 4.16 -8.95
N LEU A 121 18.52 4.16 -8.97
CA LEU A 121 19.31 5.41 -8.92
C LEU A 121 18.98 6.38 -10.05
N PRO A 122 18.82 5.96 -11.33
CA PRO A 122 18.51 6.89 -12.42
C PRO A 122 17.18 7.64 -12.25
N THR A 123 16.28 7.14 -11.41
CA THR A 123 14.96 7.76 -11.17
C THR A 123 14.98 8.78 -10.02
N LEU A 124 16.10 8.90 -9.32
CA LEU A 124 16.24 9.74 -8.14
C LEU A 124 17.03 11.02 -8.44
N ARG A 125 16.72 12.10 -7.71
CA ARG A 125 17.54 13.32 -7.74
C ARG A 125 18.92 13.05 -7.15
N SER A 126 19.94 13.80 -7.60
CA SER A 126 21.35 13.60 -7.22
C SER A 126 21.60 13.52 -5.71
N GLU A 127 20.96 14.38 -4.93
CA GLU A 127 21.07 14.39 -3.46
C GLU A 127 20.59 13.04 -2.87
N ARG A 128 19.52 12.49 -3.44
CA ARG A 128 18.93 11.24 -2.98
C ARG A 128 19.72 10.01 -3.44
N GLN A 129 20.39 10.07 -4.58
CA GLN A 129 21.21 8.97 -5.10
C GLN A 129 22.35 8.62 -4.14
N SER A 130 22.97 9.60 -3.49
CA SER A 130 24.12 9.40 -2.58
C SER A 130 23.76 8.65 -1.29
N THR A 131 22.50 8.67 -0.88
CA THR A 131 22.00 8.08 0.37
C THR A 131 21.00 6.94 0.16
N TYR A 132 20.66 6.64 -1.09
CA TYR A 132 19.66 5.59 -1.37
C TYR A 132 20.21 4.20 -1.12
N SER A 133 19.42 3.39 -0.45
CA SER A 133 19.56 1.94 -0.34
C SER A 133 18.19 1.29 -0.49
N PRO A 134 18.08 0.09 -1.05
CA PRO A 134 16.87 -0.73 -0.98
C PRO A 134 16.41 -1.01 0.44
N PHE A 135 17.37 -1.12 1.38
CA PHE A 135 17.11 -1.40 2.79
C PHE A 135 17.02 -0.14 3.64
N LEU A 136 16.06 -0.13 4.53
CA LEU A 136 15.87 0.84 5.60
C LEU A 136 16.12 0.13 6.92
N PRO A 137 17.31 0.29 7.56
CA PRO A 137 17.57 -0.32 8.84
C PRO A 137 16.66 0.25 9.92
N ILE A 138 16.28 -0.59 10.88
CA ILE A 138 15.63 -0.15 12.10
C ILE A 138 16.71 -0.02 13.16
N SER A 139 16.92 1.19 13.68
CA SER A 139 17.94 1.46 14.67
C SER A 139 17.74 0.59 15.93
N PRO A 140 18.71 -0.21 16.34
CA PRO A 140 18.62 -0.94 17.61
C PRO A 140 18.71 -0.02 18.83
N ILE A 141 19.10 1.25 18.62
CA ILE A 141 19.23 2.26 19.68
C ILE A 141 17.92 3.00 19.90
N THR A 142 17.34 3.52 18.81
CA THR A 142 16.13 4.36 18.88
C THR A 142 14.87 3.62 18.46
N GLY A 143 14.97 2.53 17.68
CA GLY A 143 13.84 1.84 17.06
C GLY A 143 13.26 2.57 15.85
N ASP A 144 13.93 3.58 15.33
CA ASP A 144 13.48 4.35 14.18
C ASP A 144 13.79 3.64 12.87
N VAL A 145 12.91 3.74 11.88
CA VAL A 145 13.16 3.33 10.50
C VAL A 145 14.06 4.37 9.85
N LEU A 146 15.31 4.01 9.64
CA LEU A 146 16.33 4.94 9.18
C LEU A 146 16.44 4.99 7.66
N GLN A 147 16.62 6.19 7.14
CA GLN A 147 16.90 6.44 5.74
C GLN A 147 18.35 6.91 5.59
N VAL A 148 19.30 5.97 5.71
CA VAL A 148 20.73 6.19 5.75
C VAL A 148 21.45 5.47 4.62
N LYS A 149 22.64 5.92 4.29
CA LYS A 149 23.54 5.22 3.37
C LYS A 149 23.95 3.89 3.97
N ILE A 150 23.86 2.81 3.20
CA ILE A 150 24.49 1.54 3.53
C ILE A 150 25.94 1.60 3.04
N GLU A 151 26.88 1.45 3.94
CA GLU A 151 28.30 1.55 3.67
C GLU A 151 28.88 0.24 3.14
N GLU A 152 28.45 -0.87 3.72
CA GLU A 152 28.88 -2.22 3.38
C GLU A 152 27.70 -3.19 3.47
N TYR A 153 27.73 -4.25 2.69
CA TYR A 153 26.78 -5.37 2.82
C TYR A 153 27.50 -6.69 2.66
N ASN A 154 27.06 -7.69 3.41
CA ASN A 154 27.64 -9.04 3.39
C ASN A 154 26.56 -10.06 3.03
N ILE A 155 26.74 -10.71 1.89
CA ILE A 155 25.81 -11.73 1.38
C ILE A 155 25.87 -13.01 2.23
N GLN A 156 27.06 -13.37 2.77
CA GLN A 156 27.23 -14.60 3.55
C GLN A 156 26.49 -14.52 4.89
N ASP A 157 26.56 -13.36 5.54
CA ASP A 157 25.94 -13.11 6.84
C ASP A 157 24.52 -12.51 6.71
N ASN A 158 24.05 -12.24 5.48
CA ASN A 158 22.79 -11.55 5.22
C ASN A 158 22.69 -10.22 6.00
N SER A 159 23.76 -9.43 6.02
CA SER A 159 23.87 -8.24 6.86
C SER A 159 24.24 -7.00 6.06
N ILE A 160 23.92 -5.84 6.65
CA ILE A 160 24.30 -4.51 6.18
C ILE A 160 24.99 -3.74 7.29
N VAL A 161 25.89 -2.82 6.90
CA VAL A 161 26.59 -1.91 7.80
C VAL A 161 26.23 -0.48 7.45
N TYR A 162 25.88 0.29 8.47
CA TYR A 162 25.56 1.72 8.35
C TYR A 162 26.05 2.48 9.58
N THR A 163 26.17 3.80 9.47
CA THR A 163 26.42 4.66 10.62
C THR A 163 25.10 5.13 11.22
N ASP A 164 24.82 4.78 12.48
CA ASP A 164 23.61 5.17 13.17
C ASP A 164 23.65 6.64 13.60
N PRO A 165 22.66 7.46 13.18
CA PRO A 165 22.63 8.89 13.49
C PRO A 165 22.55 9.20 14.99
N ALA A 166 22.05 8.27 15.81
CA ALA A 166 21.87 8.50 17.25
C ALA A 166 23.19 8.59 18.02
N ASN A 167 24.22 7.88 17.55
CA ASN A 167 25.52 7.84 18.27
C ASN A 167 26.74 7.96 17.34
N ASN A 168 26.54 8.14 16.04
CA ASN A 168 27.58 8.20 14.99
C ASN A 168 28.55 6.98 14.99
N LYS A 169 28.03 5.79 15.36
CA LYS A 169 28.81 4.54 15.31
C LYS A 169 28.34 3.66 14.17
N LYS A 170 29.28 2.93 13.59
CA LYS A 170 28.96 1.86 12.64
C LYS A 170 28.24 0.73 13.36
N ILE A 171 27.14 0.30 12.78
CA ILE A 171 26.31 -0.82 13.26
C ILE A 171 26.12 -1.79 12.13
N GLN A 172 26.33 -3.07 12.41
CA GLN A 172 26.02 -4.18 11.54
C GLN A 172 24.73 -4.83 12.03
N ILE A 173 23.76 -5.03 11.13
CA ILE A 173 22.51 -5.74 11.43
C ILE A 173 22.17 -6.72 10.31
N PRO A 174 21.47 -7.83 10.60
CA PRO A 174 20.91 -8.68 9.58
C PRO A 174 19.77 -7.96 8.85
N VAL A 175 19.56 -8.26 7.57
CA VAL A 175 18.42 -7.72 6.79
C VAL A 175 17.10 -8.41 7.10
N THR A 176 17.15 -9.52 7.83
CA THR A 176 16.05 -10.45 8.15
C THR A 176 15.50 -10.21 9.56
N GLY A 177 14.44 -10.94 9.94
CA GLY A 177 13.88 -10.93 11.30
C GLY A 177 13.27 -9.61 11.74
N GLY A 178 12.92 -8.72 10.80
CA GLY A 178 12.35 -7.41 11.12
C GLY A 178 13.36 -6.35 11.53
N ASN A 179 14.68 -6.57 11.35
CA ASN A 179 15.71 -5.58 11.61
C ASN A 179 15.83 -4.52 10.51
N CYS A 180 15.33 -4.83 9.32
CA CYS A 180 15.23 -3.91 8.19
C CYS A 180 13.82 -3.92 7.61
N LYS A 181 13.47 -2.82 6.99
CA LYS A 181 12.34 -2.69 6.07
C LYS A 181 12.89 -2.32 4.68
N LEU A 182 12.16 -2.61 3.63
CA LEU A 182 12.53 -2.17 2.29
C LEU A 182 11.94 -0.80 1.94
N GLN A 183 12.60 -0.11 1.01
CA GLN A 183 12.04 1.07 0.32
C GLN A 183 10.80 0.67 -0.49
N TRP A 184 9.82 1.57 -0.57
CA TRP A 184 8.48 1.33 -1.11
C TRP A 184 8.44 0.50 -2.41
N LYS A 185 9.17 0.89 -3.45
CA LYS A 185 9.09 0.22 -4.76
C LYS A 185 9.69 -1.19 -4.72
N VAL A 186 10.74 -1.39 -3.93
CA VAL A 186 11.38 -2.70 -3.71
C VAL A 186 10.50 -3.58 -2.81
N ASP A 187 9.92 -3.00 -1.77
CA ASP A 187 8.98 -3.66 -0.87
C ASP A 187 7.73 -4.15 -1.61
N TRP A 188 7.22 -3.34 -2.52
CA TRP A 188 6.06 -3.71 -3.34
C TRP A 188 6.35 -4.90 -4.25
N ALA A 189 7.51 -4.92 -4.92
CA ALA A 189 7.96 -6.08 -5.69
C ALA A 189 8.11 -7.33 -4.80
N MET A 190 8.71 -7.20 -3.62
CA MET A 190 8.85 -8.30 -2.66
C MET A 190 7.49 -8.87 -2.24
N ARG A 191 6.49 -8.01 -1.98
CA ARG A 191 5.12 -8.44 -1.62
C ARG A 191 4.50 -9.25 -2.73
N TRP A 192 4.59 -8.80 -3.98
CA TRP A 192 4.07 -9.54 -5.13
C TRP A 192 4.66 -10.94 -5.21
N MET A 193 5.98 -11.05 -5.06
CA MET A 193 6.67 -12.34 -5.07
C MET A 193 6.31 -13.22 -3.88
N SER A 194 6.27 -12.65 -2.68
CA SER A 194 6.00 -13.41 -1.44
C SER A 194 4.57 -13.92 -1.34
N LEU A 195 3.61 -13.14 -1.84
CA LEU A 195 2.19 -13.45 -1.75
C LEU A 195 1.65 -14.13 -3.02
N GLY A 196 2.49 -14.31 -4.05
CA GLY A 196 2.07 -14.88 -5.33
C GLY A 196 0.97 -14.05 -5.99
N VAL A 197 1.14 -12.72 -6.06
CA VAL A 197 0.11 -11.82 -6.58
C VAL A 197 0.04 -11.92 -8.11
N ASP A 198 -1.10 -12.36 -8.63
CA ASP A 198 -1.37 -12.47 -10.07
C ASP A 198 -1.94 -11.17 -10.66
N TYR A 199 -2.67 -10.40 -9.84
CA TYR A 199 -3.34 -9.19 -10.26
C TYR A 199 -3.22 -8.07 -9.22
N GLU A 200 -2.83 -6.88 -9.66
CA GLU A 200 -2.71 -5.67 -8.83
C GLU A 200 -3.40 -4.49 -9.51
N MET A 201 -4.07 -3.67 -8.74
CA MET A 201 -4.74 -2.47 -9.23
C MET A 201 -4.21 -1.24 -8.50
N CYS A 202 -3.90 -0.17 -9.23
CA CYS A 202 -3.43 1.07 -8.61
C CYS A 202 -3.88 2.32 -9.35
N GLY A 203 -3.82 3.45 -8.65
CA GLY A 203 -4.07 4.75 -9.26
C GLY A 203 -2.94 5.18 -10.19
N LYS A 204 -3.25 6.02 -11.16
CA LYS A 204 -2.31 6.57 -12.16
C LYS A 204 -1.07 7.24 -11.55
N ASP A 205 -1.18 7.79 -10.35
CA ASP A 205 -0.06 8.39 -9.63
C ASP A 205 1.00 7.37 -9.17
N LEU A 206 0.71 6.07 -9.24
CA LEU A 206 1.63 4.99 -8.92
C LEU A 206 2.23 4.29 -10.16
N THR A 207 1.94 4.75 -11.38
CA THR A 207 2.41 4.14 -12.64
C THR A 207 3.92 3.88 -12.64
N GLU A 208 4.73 4.91 -12.34
CA GLU A 208 6.18 4.77 -12.27
C GLU A 208 6.61 3.74 -11.20
N SER A 209 5.88 3.68 -10.08
CA SER A 209 6.20 2.72 -9.02
C SER A 209 5.91 1.27 -9.44
N VAL A 210 4.81 1.04 -10.18
CA VAL A 210 4.49 -0.27 -10.78
C VAL A 210 5.56 -0.69 -11.78
N ASP A 211 5.99 0.23 -12.67
CA ASP A 211 7.01 -0.06 -13.68
C ASP A 211 8.34 -0.44 -13.03
N LEU A 212 8.75 0.26 -11.98
CA LEU A 212 10.00 -0.03 -11.27
C LEU A 212 9.91 -1.32 -10.45
N ALA A 213 8.81 -1.54 -9.73
CA ALA A 213 8.58 -2.80 -9.02
C ALA A 213 8.53 -3.99 -9.98
N SER A 214 7.92 -3.83 -11.18
CA SER A 214 7.91 -4.87 -12.22
C SER A 214 9.31 -5.20 -12.77
N LYS A 215 10.17 -4.18 -12.94
CA LYS A 215 11.58 -4.40 -13.33
C LYS A 215 12.34 -5.16 -12.23
N ILE A 216 12.09 -4.83 -10.96
CA ILE A 216 12.70 -5.52 -9.82
C ILE A 216 12.25 -6.99 -9.77
N CYS A 217 10.95 -7.28 -9.93
CA CYS A 217 10.48 -8.68 -10.04
C CYS A 217 11.23 -9.46 -11.14
N LYS A 218 11.42 -8.85 -12.31
CA LYS A 218 12.10 -9.51 -13.45
C LYS A 218 13.56 -9.83 -13.18
N ILE A 219 14.32 -8.92 -12.52
CA ILE A 219 15.71 -9.22 -12.15
C ILE A 219 15.83 -10.27 -11.05
N MET A 220 14.75 -10.45 -10.27
CA MET A 220 14.62 -11.51 -9.28
C MET A 220 14.12 -12.83 -9.89
N ASN A 221 14.14 -12.97 -11.24
CA ASN A 221 13.62 -14.11 -11.99
C ASN A 221 12.16 -14.46 -11.63
N ASN A 222 11.33 -13.46 -11.39
CA ASN A 222 9.92 -13.60 -11.05
C ASN A 222 9.03 -12.80 -12.01
N HIS A 223 7.74 -13.12 -12.02
CA HIS A 223 6.76 -12.45 -12.87
C HIS A 223 6.00 -11.37 -12.06
N PRO A 224 5.97 -10.11 -12.55
CA PRO A 224 5.11 -9.11 -11.96
C PRO A 224 3.63 -9.44 -12.25
N PRO A 225 2.69 -8.99 -11.39
CA PRO A 225 1.26 -9.20 -11.60
C PRO A 225 0.76 -8.46 -12.85
N GLN A 226 -0.36 -8.90 -13.38
CA GLN A 226 -1.12 -8.11 -14.35
C GLN A 226 -1.66 -6.85 -13.66
N ASN A 227 -1.42 -5.69 -14.25
CA ASN A 227 -1.77 -4.41 -13.64
C ASN A 227 -2.91 -3.73 -14.38
N LEU A 228 -3.88 -3.21 -13.61
CA LEU A 228 -4.84 -2.24 -14.11
C LEU A 228 -4.62 -0.89 -13.41
N ILE A 229 -4.20 0.10 -14.20
CA ILE A 229 -4.00 1.46 -13.73
C ILE A 229 -5.29 2.24 -13.99
N TYR A 230 -5.90 2.78 -12.92
CA TYR A 230 -7.14 3.58 -13.02
C TYR A 230 -6.86 5.07 -12.86
N GLU A 231 -7.72 5.87 -13.49
CA GLU A 231 -7.67 7.33 -13.41
C GLU A 231 -8.20 7.86 -12.07
N MET A 232 -7.77 9.05 -11.73
CA MET A 232 -8.18 9.74 -10.50
C MET A 232 -9.60 10.28 -10.62
N PHE A 233 -10.27 10.39 -9.48
CA PHE A 233 -11.51 11.15 -9.39
C PHE A 233 -11.22 12.66 -9.29
N LEU A 234 -12.09 13.44 -9.95
CA LEU A 234 -12.06 14.89 -9.95
C LEU A 234 -13.29 15.42 -9.19
N ASP A 235 -13.18 16.59 -8.62
CA ASP A 235 -14.31 17.29 -8.02
C ASP A 235 -15.23 17.92 -9.11
N GLU A 236 -16.26 18.64 -8.67
CA GLU A 236 -17.19 19.32 -9.56
C GLU A 236 -16.50 20.28 -10.53
N LYS A 237 -15.44 20.96 -10.08
CA LYS A 237 -14.66 21.92 -10.88
C LYS A 237 -13.67 21.25 -11.85
N GLY A 238 -13.45 19.92 -11.70
CA GLY A 238 -12.46 19.18 -12.48
C GLY A 238 -11.07 19.17 -11.84
N GLU A 239 -10.96 19.52 -10.56
CA GLU A 239 -9.73 19.46 -9.79
C GLU A 239 -9.57 18.11 -9.11
N LYS A 240 -8.33 17.70 -8.86
CA LYS A 240 -8.03 16.42 -8.17
C LYS A 240 -8.65 16.41 -6.77
N ILE A 241 -9.44 15.38 -6.46
CA ILE A 241 -9.96 15.15 -5.10
C ILE A 241 -8.80 14.85 -4.15
N SER A 242 -8.74 15.58 -3.05
CA SER A 242 -7.74 15.43 -2.01
C SER A 242 -8.38 15.36 -0.63
N LYS A 243 -7.92 14.42 0.19
CA LYS A 243 -8.37 14.27 1.59
C LYS A 243 -8.09 15.52 2.44
N SER A 244 -7.01 16.24 2.14
CA SER A 244 -6.64 17.47 2.86
C SER A 244 -7.52 18.66 2.49
N VAL A 245 -8.06 18.70 1.28
CA VAL A 245 -8.96 19.75 0.81
C VAL A 245 -10.42 19.43 1.16
N GLY A 246 -10.77 18.14 1.26
CA GLY A 246 -12.13 17.73 1.56
C GLY A 246 -13.16 18.01 0.45
N ASN A 247 -12.69 18.09 -0.80
CA ASN A 247 -13.48 18.46 -1.98
C ASN A 247 -14.14 17.25 -2.69
N GLY A 248 -14.26 16.11 -2.02
CA GLY A 248 -14.88 14.90 -2.56
C GLY A 248 -15.98 14.37 -1.67
N ILE A 249 -16.84 13.51 -2.22
CA ILE A 249 -17.87 12.78 -1.47
C ILE A 249 -17.22 11.59 -0.76
N SER A 250 -17.56 11.39 0.51
CA SER A 250 -17.19 10.19 1.27
C SER A 250 -18.10 9.00 0.90
N VAL A 251 -17.60 7.79 1.17
CA VAL A 251 -18.41 6.57 1.01
C VAL A 251 -19.67 6.61 1.89
N ASP A 252 -19.53 7.05 3.15
CA ASP A 252 -20.66 7.16 4.08
C ASP A 252 -21.70 8.19 3.60
N GLU A 253 -21.26 9.24 2.92
CA GLU A 253 -22.15 10.25 2.34
C GLU A 253 -22.92 9.69 1.13
N TRP A 254 -22.23 8.95 0.22
CA TRP A 254 -22.90 8.25 -0.87
C TRP A 254 -23.98 7.29 -0.37
N LEU A 255 -23.65 6.47 0.63
CA LEU A 255 -24.54 5.44 1.18
C LEU A 255 -25.75 5.99 1.93
N ARG A 256 -25.85 7.29 2.16
CA ARG A 256 -27.09 7.91 2.66
C ARG A 256 -28.19 8.00 1.59
N TYR A 257 -27.81 7.97 0.33
CA TYR A 257 -28.70 8.23 -0.80
C TYR A 257 -28.79 7.07 -1.79
N ALA A 258 -27.80 6.19 -1.82
CA ALA A 258 -27.69 5.15 -2.82
C ALA A 258 -27.08 3.87 -2.24
N SER A 259 -27.34 2.74 -2.92
CA SER A 259 -26.87 1.42 -2.49
C SER A 259 -25.35 1.22 -2.71
N PRO A 260 -24.73 0.28 -1.99
CA PRO A 260 -23.34 -0.13 -2.21
C PRO A 260 -23.10 -0.63 -3.64
N GLU A 261 -24.07 -1.29 -4.25
CA GLU A 261 -23.97 -1.83 -5.62
C GLU A 261 -23.91 -0.69 -6.65
N SER A 262 -24.71 0.36 -6.46
CA SER A 262 -24.65 1.56 -7.32
C SER A 262 -23.30 2.25 -7.22
N LEU A 263 -22.72 2.34 -6.02
CA LEU A 263 -21.37 2.86 -5.81
C LEU A 263 -20.31 1.97 -6.49
N SER A 264 -20.47 0.66 -6.40
CA SER A 264 -19.56 -0.31 -7.03
C SER A 264 -19.57 -0.15 -8.55
N LEU A 265 -20.75 -0.03 -9.17
CA LEU A 265 -20.89 0.28 -10.59
C LEU A 265 -20.15 1.57 -10.95
N TYR A 266 -20.37 2.64 -10.20
CA TYR A 266 -19.70 3.92 -10.44
C TYR A 266 -18.18 3.81 -10.32
N MET A 267 -17.68 3.09 -9.35
CA MET A 267 -16.24 2.92 -9.11
C MET A 267 -15.54 2.19 -10.25
N PHE A 268 -16.17 1.17 -10.85
CA PHE A 268 -15.53 0.37 -11.90
C PHE A 268 -15.85 0.85 -13.33
N GLN A 269 -16.95 1.56 -13.54
CA GLN A 269 -17.34 2.04 -14.85
C GLN A 269 -16.27 2.97 -15.44
N LYS A 270 -15.74 2.62 -16.64
CA LYS A 270 -14.68 3.35 -17.35
C LYS A 270 -13.48 3.70 -16.45
N PRO A 271 -12.82 2.73 -15.83
CA PRO A 271 -11.79 2.99 -14.81
C PRO A 271 -10.55 3.73 -15.36
N LYS A 272 -10.31 3.66 -16.67
CA LYS A 272 -9.20 4.35 -17.35
C LYS A 272 -9.52 5.80 -17.76
N SER A 273 -10.70 6.32 -17.38
CA SER A 273 -11.12 7.68 -17.66
C SER A 273 -11.32 8.46 -16.38
N ALA A 274 -10.79 9.68 -16.29
CA ALA A 274 -11.06 10.55 -15.18
C ALA A 274 -12.55 10.87 -15.08
N LYS A 275 -13.12 10.78 -13.88
CA LYS A 275 -14.53 11.03 -13.62
C LYS A 275 -14.70 12.03 -12.49
N LYS A 276 -15.73 12.85 -12.58
CA LYS A 276 -16.09 13.78 -11.51
C LYS A 276 -16.89 13.06 -10.43
N LEU A 277 -16.49 13.19 -9.17
CA LEU A 277 -17.15 12.60 -8.02
C LEU A 277 -17.66 13.72 -7.09
N PHE A 278 -18.92 14.10 -7.28
CA PHE A 278 -19.63 15.12 -6.50
C PHE A 278 -21.12 14.72 -6.39
N PHE A 279 -21.90 15.44 -5.58
CA PHE A 279 -23.23 15.01 -5.17
C PHE A 279 -24.17 14.67 -6.32
N ASP A 280 -24.21 15.49 -7.38
CA ASP A 280 -25.15 15.32 -8.51
C ASP A 280 -24.90 14.08 -9.37
N VAL A 281 -23.76 13.39 -9.17
CA VAL A 281 -23.53 12.12 -9.87
C VAL A 281 -24.32 10.96 -9.24
N ILE A 282 -24.72 11.08 -7.96
CA ILE A 282 -25.41 10.01 -7.24
C ILE A 282 -26.74 9.66 -7.90
N PRO A 283 -27.71 10.58 -8.10
CA PRO A 283 -29.00 10.25 -8.71
C PRO A 283 -28.83 9.71 -10.14
N LYS A 284 -27.94 10.29 -10.93
CA LYS A 284 -27.67 9.81 -12.30
C LYS A 284 -27.13 8.38 -12.32
N ASN A 285 -26.26 8.05 -11.37
CA ASN A 285 -25.71 6.71 -11.26
C ASN A 285 -26.75 5.70 -10.75
N ILE A 286 -27.70 6.11 -9.91
CA ILE A 286 -28.82 5.28 -9.49
C ILE A 286 -29.70 4.92 -10.70
N ASP A 287 -30.07 5.90 -11.51
CA ASP A 287 -30.87 5.67 -12.72
C ASP A 287 -30.15 4.72 -13.69
N GLU A 288 -28.85 4.89 -13.87
CA GLU A 288 -28.03 4.00 -14.70
C GLU A 288 -27.97 2.58 -14.11
N TYR A 289 -27.79 2.45 -12.80
CA TYR A 289 -27.79 1.16 -12.12
C TYR A 289 -29.11 0.41 -12.35
N PHE A 290 -30.26 1.05 -12.14
CA PHE A 290 -31.56 0.46 -12.40
C PHE A 290 -31.78 0.14 -13.87
N SER A 291 -31.27 0.98 -14.80
CA SER A 291 -31.29 0.66 -16.22
C SER A 291 -30.54 -0.62 -16.58
N HIS A 292 -29.39 -0.87 -15.91
CA HIS A 292 -28.66 -2.12 -16.08
C HIS A 292 -29.41 -3.32 -15.51
N LEU A 293 -30.03 -3.20 -14.33
CA LEU A 293 -30.85 -4.27 -13.74
C LEU A 293 -32.01 -4.64 -14.65
N ASN A 294 -32.78 -3.64 -15.11
CA ASN A 294 -33.92 -3.88 -16.02
C ASN A 294 -33.51 -4.56 -17.33
N LYS A 295 -32.32 -4.26 -17.86
CA LYS A 295 -31.80 -4.95 -19.05
C LYS A 295 -31.39 -6.39 -18.76
N PHE A 296 -30.83 -6.64 -17.58
CA PHE A 296 -30.44 -7.97 -17.15
C PHE A 296 -31.66 -8.87 -17.02
N ASP A 297 -32.71 -8.40 -16.34
CA ASP A 297 -33.98 -9.12 -16.17
C ASP A 297 -34.67 -9.45 -17.50
N GLN A 298 -34.37 -8.72 -18.59
CA GLN A 298 -34.91 -8.99 -19.93
C GLN A 298 -34.09 -10.04 -20.71
N LEU A 299 -32.93 -10.44 -20.22
CA LEU A 299 -32.03 -11.44 -20.84
C LEU A 299 -32.28 -12.85 -20.30
N GLU A 300 -33.01 -12.99 -19.18
CA GLU A 300 -33.51 -14.25 -18.64
C GLU A 300 -34.91 -14.60 -19.24
#